data_778f942272e0077dcd90bc9076c7f395
#
_entry.id   778f942272e0077dcd90bc9076c7f395
#
_cell.length_a   1.000
_cell.length_b   1.000
_cell.length_c   1.000
_cell.angle_alpha   90.00
_cell.angle_beta   90.00
_cell.angle_gamma   90.00
#
_symmetry.space_group_name_H-M   'P 1'
#
loop_
_entity.id
_entity.type
_entity.pdbx_description
1 polymer ?
#
loop_
_entity_poly.entity_id
_entity_poly.type
_entity_poly.pdbx_seq_one_letter_code
_entity_poly.pdbx_strand_id
1 'polypeptide(L)'
;AITTGRMKPEEKDLFKHLDWMYWGEWINVLSQYHVGVQLGTAAAGTFNLNCSFHGIPCIAYSNSNTQKTLHPNTTVELGDIVRAKKIANRLKDEDFYNKCSQETKRLFEEKYSERVFVNHVKNIMESLDETN
;
A
#
# COMPACT_ATOMS: atom_id res chain seq x y z
N ALA A 1 13.64 10.05 -3.10
CA ALA A 1 12.98 9.05 -2.25
C ALA A 1 12.88 9.55 -0.81
N ILE A 2 11.87 9.09 -0.09
CA ILE A 2 11.56 9.50 1.28
C ILE A 2 11.43 8.24 2.14
N THR A 3 11.92 8.31 3.38
CA THR A 3 11.80 7.22 4.34
C THR A 3 11.36 7.74 5.70
N THR A 4 10.60 6.93 6.43
CA THR A 4 10.15 7.18 7.81
C THR A 4 10.79 6.21 8.81
N GLY A 5 11.59 5.26 8.34
CA GLY A 5 12.25 4.26 9.15
C GLY A 5 13.64 4.70 9.64
N ARG A 6 14.40 3.74 10.14
CA ARG A 6 15.82 3.97 10.48
C ARG A 6 16.61 4.21 9.21
N MET A 7 17.31 5.33 9.18
CA MET A 7 18.20 5.70 8.09
C MET A 7 19.62 5.25 8.43
N LYS A 8 20.27 4.58 7.50
CA LYS A 8 21.69 4.25 7.61
C LYS A 8 22.54 5.48 7.27
N PRO A 9 23.74 5.63 7.86
CA PRO A 9 24.60 6.79 7.58
C PRO A 9 24.87 7.01 6.09
N GLU A 10 25.06 5.93 5.30
CA GLU A 10 25.33 5.96 3.87
C GLU A 10 24.10 6.37 3.02
N GLU A 11 22.91 6.38 3.61
CA GLU A 11 21.65 6.71 2.93
C GLU A 11 21.25 8.18 3.10
N LYS A 12 21.97 8.93 3.97
CA LYS A 12 21.61 10.29 4.40
C LYS A 12 21.36 11.23 3.22
N ASP A 13 22.18 11.16 2.19
CA ASP A 13 22.10 12.04 1.02
C ASP A 13 21.22 11.47 -0.11
N LEU A 14 20.75 10.23 0.02
CA LEU A 14 19.94 9.54 -0.98
C LEU A 14 18.45 9.70 -0.72
N PHE A 15 18.04 9.93 0.54
CA PHE A 15 16.64 9.96 0.94
C PHE A 15 16.32 11.20 1.77
N LYS A 16 15.14 11.74 1.58
CA LYS A 16 14.54 12.66 2.54
C LYS A 16 13.94 11.82 3.67
N HIS A 17 14.42 11.99 4.88
CA HIS A 17 13.85 11.37 6.06
C HIS A 17 12.72 12.22 6.60
N LEU A 18 11.56 11.59 6.88
CA LEU A 18 10.44 12.24 7.56
C LEU A 18 10.49 11.89 9.04
N ASP A 19 10.30 12.89 9.88
CA ASP A 19 10.13 12.69 11.31
C ASP A 19 8.87 11.86 11.61
N TRP A 20 8.82 11.29 12.83
CA TRP A 20 7.63 10.62 13.29
C TRP A 20 6.44 11.59 13.31
N MET A 21 5.29 11.12 12.88
CA MET A 21 4.05 11.90 12.85
C MET A 21 2.85 11.04 13.22
N TYR A 22 1.76 11.66 13.67
CA TYR A 22 0.51 10.98 13.91
C TYR A 22 -0.10 10.45 12.61
N TRP A 23 -0.95 9.42 12.72
CA TRP A 23 -1.52 8.75 11.57
C TRP A 23 -2.26 9.69 10.61
N GLY A 24 -3.05 10.64 11.12
CA GLY A 24 -3.75 11.63 10.28
C GLY A 24 -2.81 12.54 9.48
N GLU A 25 -1.70 12.97 10.08
CA GLU A 25 -0.66 13.74 9.39
C GLU A 25 0.03 12.86 8.34
N TRP A 26 0.36 11.62 8.71
CA TRP A 26 0.97 10.65 7.80
C TRP A 26 0.13 10.41 6.54
N ILE A 27 -1.18 10.18 6.68
CA ILE A 27 -2.08 9.97 5.55
C ILE A 27 -2.09 11.19 4.62
N ASN A 28 -2.13 12.41 5.17
CA ASN A 28 -2.09 13.63 4.37
C ASN A 28 -0.74 13.80 3.65
N VAL A 29 0.37 13.51 4.32
CA VAL A 29 1.70 13.57 3.70
C VAL A 29 1.84 12.53 2.60
N LEU A 30 1.37 11.32 2.82
CA LEU A 30 1.42 10.22 1.83
C LEU A 30 0.71 10.60 0.52
N SER A 31 -0.40 11.34 0.59
CA SER A 31 -1.15 11.77 -0.60
C SER A 31 -0.35 12.63 -1.58
N GLN A 32 0.78 13.18 -1.16
CA GLN A 32 1.66 14.01 -1.98
C GLN A 32 2.63 13.20 -2.84
N TYR A 33 2.67 11.89 -2.67
CA TYR A 33 3.60 11.00 -3.37
C TYR A 33 2.89 10.13 -4.41
N HIS A 34 3.64 9.68 -5.40
CA HIS A 34 3.09 8.98 -6.55
C HIS A 34 3.27 7.46 -6.48
N VAL A 35 4.30 6.97 -5.82
CA VAL A 35 4.62 5.54 -5.75
C VAL A 35 5.08 5.18 -4.35
N GLY A 36 4.47 4.15 -3.76
CA GLY A 36 4.93 3.50 -2.54
C GLY A 36 5.92 2.37 -2.84
N VAL A 37 6.92 2.17 -1.98
CA VAL A 37 7.84 1.04 -2.06
C VAL A 37 8.05 0.45 -0.68
N GLN A 38 7.75 -0.84 -0.51
CA GLN A 38 7.93 -1.57 0.75
C GLN A 38 8.53 -2.96 0.48
N LEU A 39 9.83 -3.03 0.28
CA LEU A 39 10.55 -4.27 0.01
C LEU A 39 11.11 -4.90 1.31
N GLY A 40 10.30 -4.91 2.35
CA GLY A 40 10.60 -5.53 3.63
C GLY A 40 10.02 -6.94 3.75
N THR A 41 10.74 -7.83 4.44
CA THR A 41 10.32 -9.23 4.66
C THR A 41 9.28 -9.38 5.78
N ALA A 42 9.11 -8.37 6.63
CA ALA A 42 8.15 -8.34 7.75
C ALA A 42 7.11 -7.22 7.58
N ALA A 43 6.50 -7.16 6.40
CA ALA A 43 5.52 -6.12 6.08
C ALA A 43 4.17 -6.42 6.74
N ALA A 44 3.67 -5.50 7.54
CA ALA A 44 2.37 -5.61 8.20
C ALA A 44 1.17 -5.30 7.30
N GLY A 45 1.39 -4.85 6.05
CA GLY A 45 0.32 -4.53 5.11
C GLY A 45 -0.36 -3.17 5.29
N THR A 46 -0.13 -2.46 6.38
CA THR A 46 -0.74 -1.14 6.65
C THR A 46 -0.30 -0.08 5.64
N PHE A 47 0.99 -0.07 5.28
CA PHE A 47 1.51 0.87 4.29
C PHE A 47 0.85 0.68 2.91
N ASN A 48 0.70 -0.56 2.47
CA ASN A 48 0.04 -0.93 1.21
C ASN A 48 -1.42 -0.48 1.19
N LEU A 49 -2.11 -0.66 2.34
CA LEU A 49 -3.49 -0.22 2.52
C LEU A 49 -3.61 1.30 2.42
N ASN A 50 -2.72 2.05 3.08
CA ASN A 50 -2.68 3.50 3.03
C ASN A 50 -2.39 4.02 1.60
N CYS A 51 -1.51 3.37 0.87
CA CYS A 51 -1.25 3.69 -0.53
C CYS A 51 -2.52 3.49 -1.38
N SER A 52 -3.22 2.36 -1.22
CA SER A 52 -4.41 2.07 -2.01
C SER A 52 -5.59 3.00 -1.71
N PHE A 53 -5.73 3.46 -0.47
CA PHE A 53 -6.69 4.50 -0.10
C PHE A 53 -6.56 5.76 -0.96
N HIS A 54 -5.33 6.18 -1.26
CA HIS A 54 -5.04 7.33 -2.13
C HIS A 54 -4.94 6.99 -3.62
N GLY A 55 -5.06 5.72 -4.01
CA GLY A 55 -4.81 5.29 -5.38
C GLY A 55 -3.33 5.37 -5.77
N ILE A 56 -2.41 5.25 -4.81
CA ILE A 56 -0.97 5.25 -5.03
C ILE A 56 -0.50 3.82 -5.29
N PRO A 57 0.04 3.48 -6.47
CA PRO A 57 0.63 2.18 -6.71
C PRO A 57 1.75 1.87 -5.72
N CYS A 58 1.71 0.69 -5.10
CA CYS A 58 2.74 0.25 -4.15
C CYS A 58 3.50 -0.96 -4.68
N ILE A 59 4.82 -0.85 -4.79
CA ILE A 59 5.71 -1.96 -5.13
C ILE A 59 6.12 -2.64 -3.83
N ALA A 60 5.72 -3.89 -3.66
CA ALA A 60 6.09 -4.67 -2.48
C ALA A 60 6.12 -6.18 -2.77
N TYR A 61 6.64 -6.95 -1.81
CA TYR A 61 6.71 -8.40 -1.91
C TYR A 61 5.36 -9.08 -1.70
N SER A 62 5.21 -10.25 -2.30
CA SER A 62 4.01 -11.10 -2.24
C SER A 62 3.76 -11.75 -0.87
N ASN A 63 4.61 -11.53 0.13
CA ASN A 63 4.46 -12.04 1.49
C ASN A 63 3.34 -11.33 2.30
N SER A 64 2.78 -10.24 1.79
CA SER A 64 1.61 -9.57 2.36
C SER A 64 0.36 -9.85 1.54
N ASN A 65 -0.71 -10.34 2.18
CA ASN A 65 -2.00 -10.53 1.54
C ASN A 65 -2.62 -9.20 1.08
N THR A 66 -2.45 -8.15 1.86
CA THR A 66 -2.89 -6.79 1.50
C THR A 66 -2.25 -6.32 0.20
N GLN A 67 -0.94 -6.56 0.04
CA GLN A 67 -0.22 -6.23 -1.19
C GLN A 67 -0.78 -7.00 -2.38
N LYS A 68 -0.90 -8.33 -2.29
CA LYS A 68 -1.42 -9.17 -3.38
C LYS A 68 -2.84 -8.76 -3.78
N THR A 69 -3.65 -8.42 -2.81
CA THR A 69 -5.06 -8.05 -3.03
C THR A 69 -5.21 -6.68 -3.66
N LEU A 70 -4.46 -5.68 -3.18
CA LEU A 70 -4.67 -4.28 -3.53
C LEU A 70 -3.77 -3.78 -4.65
N HIS A 71 -2.62 -4.42 -4.86
CA HIS A 71 -1.61 -3.99 -5.83
C HIS A 71 -1.17 -5.14 -6.75
N PRO A 72 -2.09 -5.85 -7.44
CA PRO A 72 -1.75 -7.05 -8.21
C PRO A 72 -0.74 -6.78 -9.33
N ASN A 73 -0.75 -5.58 -9.91
CA ASN A 73 0.14 -5.20 -11.02
C ASN A 73 1.56 -4.80 -10.57
N THR A 74 1.76 -4.55 -9.27
CA THR A 74 3.02 -4.05 -8.71
C THR A 74 3.58 -4.93 -7.59
N THR A 75 2.99 -6.10 -7.39
CA THR A 75 3.48 -7.14 -6.49
C THR A 75 4.61 -7.92 -7.14
N VAL A 76 5.67 -8.19 -6.38
CA VAL A 76 6.81 -8.99 -6.80
C VAL A 76 7.09 -10.13 -5.82
N GLU A 77 7.75 -11.19 -6.30
CA GLU A 77 8.17 -12.29 -5.43
C GLU A 77 9.20 -11.83 -4.40
N LEU A 78 9.23 -12.53 -3.27
CA LEU A 78 10.15 -12.23 -2.18
C LEU A 78 11.61 -12.24 -2.67
N GLY A 79 12.29 -11.10 -2.52
CA GLY A 79 13.69 -10.93 -2.94
C GLY A 79 13.89 -10.55 -4.41
N ASP A 80 12.85 -10.49 -5.23
CA ASP A 80 12.97 -10.12 -6.66
C ASP A 80 13.10 -8.59 -6.85
N ILE A 81 14.27 -8.08 -6.48
CA ILE A 81 14.63 -6.66 -6.65
C ILE A 81 14.70 -6.27 -8.13
N VAL A 82 15.11 -7.20 -9.00
CA VAL A 82 15.20 -6.94 -10.45
C VAL A 82 13.81 -6.64 -11.02
N ARG A 83 12.82 -7.44 -10.65
CA ARG A 83 11.44 -7.22 -11.06
C ARG A 83 10.88 -5.93 -10.46
N ALA A 84 11.17 -5.64 -9.20
CA ALA A 84 10.75 -4.39 -8.55
C ALA A 84 11.27 -3.16 -9.30
N LYS A 85 12.55 -3.15 -9.69
CA LYS A 85 13.14 -2.07 -10.51
C LYS A 85 12.48 -1.93 -11.89
N LYS A 86 12.16 -3.06 -12.55
CA LYS A 86 11.45 -3.04 -13.84
C LYS A 86 10.05 -2.41 -13.69
N ILE A 87 9.32 -2.76 -12.63
CA ILE A 87 8.00 -2.17 -12.34
C ILE A 87 8.14 -0.68 -12.05
N ALA A 88 9.11 -0.27 -11.22
CA ALA A 88 9.36 1.14 -10.92
C ALA A 88 9.62 1.97 -12.19
N ASN A 89 10.40 1.43 -13.13
CA ASN A 89 10.63 2.08 -14.41
C ASN A 89 9.37 2.11 -15.28
N ARG A 90 8.56 1.06 -15.26
CA ARG A 90 7.31 1.00 -16.03
C ARG A 90 6.26 1.98 -15.49
N LEU A 91 6.25 2.27 -14.20
CA LEU A 91 5.36 3.29 -13.59
C LEU A 91 5.68 4.72 -14.02
N LYS A 92 6.74 4.97 -14.81
CA LYS A 92 6.97 6.25 -15.49
C LYS A 92 6.12 6.42 -16.75
N ASP A 93 5.58 5.34 -17.29
CA ASP A 93 4.57 5.35 -18.34
C ASP A 93 3.22 5.73 -17.74
N GLU A 94 2.60 6.77 -18.29
CA GLU A 94 1.38 7.36 -17.75
C GLU A 94 0.19 6.39 -17.80
N ASP A 95 0.05 5.64 -18.88
CA ASP A 95 -1.06 4.71 -19.07
C ASP A 95 -0.95 3.55 -18.06
N PHE A 96 0.25 3.02 -17.88
CA PHE A 96 0.49 1.96 -16.89
C PHE A 96 0.31 2.46 -15.45
N TYR A 97 0.76 3.68 -15.16
CA TYR A 97 0.55 4.31 -13.86
C TYR A 97 -0.94 4.47 -13.56
N ASN A 98 -1.69 5.08 -14.48
CA ASN A 98 -3.12 5.31 -14.33
C ASN A 98 -3.89 4.01 -14.15
N LYS A 99 -3.54 2.97 -14.91
CA LYS A 99 -4.11 1.62 -14.74
C LYS A 99 -3.88 1.09 -13.32
N CYS A 100 -2.66 1.15 -12.81
CA CYS A 100 -2.33 0.68 -11.47
C CYS A 100 -3.04 1.50 -10.39
N SER A 101 -3.07 2.83 -10.54
CA SER A 101 -3.71 3.76 -9.61
C SER A 101 -5.23 3.52 -9.51
N GLN A 102 -5.91 3.43 -10.64
CA GLN A 102 -7.35 3.17 -10.68
C GLN A 102 -7.69 1.80 -10.10
N GLU A 103 -6.92 0.78 -10.46
CA GLU A 103 -7.14 -0.58 -9.99
C GLU A 103 -6.96 -0.70 -8.48
N THR A 104 -5.89 -0.14 -7.90
CA THR A 104 -5.68 -0.22 -6.46
C THR A 104 -6.76 0.53 -5.68
N LYS A 105 -7.22 1.69 -6.18
CA LYS A 105 -8.31 2.45 -5.55
C LYS A 105 -9.63 1.71 -5.63
N ARG A 106 -9.97 1.12 -6.77
CA ARG A 106 -11.17 0.29 -6.94
C ARG A 106 -11.19 -0.89 -5.99
N LEU A 107 -10.07 -1.62 -5.90
CA LEU A 107 -9.92 -2.77 -5.00
C LEU A 107 -10.02 -2.37 -3.52
N PHE A 108 -9.50 -1.20 -3.15
CA PHE A 108 -9.68 -0.66 -1.80
C PHE A 108 -11.16 -0.42 -1.48
N GLU A 109 -11.89 0.27 -2.36
CA GLU A 109 -13.31 0.58 -2.16
C GLU A 109 -14.16 -0.70 -2.07
N GLU A 110 -13.84 -1.71 -2.87
CA GLU A 110 -14.58 -2.97 -2.89
C GLU A 110 -14.31 -3.88 -1.68
N LYS A 111 -13.11 -3.81 -1.09
CA LYS A 111 -12.67 -4.81 -0.10
C LYS A 111 -12.38 -4.25 1.28
N TYR A 112 -11.99 -2.98 1.38
CA TYR A 112 -11.46 -2.39 2.62
C TYR A 112 -12.10 -1.05 3.00
N SER A 113 -13.08 -0.54 2.23
CA SER A 113 -13.77 0.70 2.59
C SER A 113 -14.55 0.54 3.90
N GLU A 114 -14.80 1.65 4.58
CA GLU A 114 -15.59 1.69 5.81
C GLU A 114 -16.96 1.02 5.62
N ARG A 115 -17.61 1.23 4.48
CA ARG A 115 -18.87 0.59 4.12
C ARG A 115 -18.79 -0.94 4.15
N VAL A 116 -17.72 -1.50 3.59
CA VAL A 116 -17.50 -2.96 3.56
C VAL A 116 -17.28 -3.48 4.98
N PHE A 117 -16.47 -2.78 5.78
CA PHE A 117 -16.24 -3.13 7.18
C PHE A 117 -17.52 -3.11 8.01
N VAL A 118 -18.31 -2.03 7.91
CA VAL A 118 -19.57 -1.88 8.64
C VAL A 118 -20.57 -2.99 8.26
N ASN A 119 -20.71 -3.29 6.96
CA ASN A 119 -21.59 -4.37 6.51
C ASN A 119 -21.13 -5.74 7.02
N HIS A 120 -19.84 -6.00 7.04
CA HIS A 120 -19.29 -7.26 7.55
C HIS A 120 -19.58 -7.42 9.05
N VAL A 121 -19.37 -6.37 9.84
CA VAL A 121 -19.69 -6.38 11.28
C VAL A 121 -21.19 -6.59 11.51
N LYS A 122 -22.07 -5.91 10.78
CA LYS A 122 -23.53 -6.12 10.87
C LYS A 122 -23.91 -7.58 10.60
N ASN A 123 -23.41 -8.17 9.53
CA ASN A 123 -23.71 -9.57 9.19
C ASN A 123 -23.26 -10.54 10.29
N ILE A 124 -22.12 -10.30 10.93
CA ILE A 124 -21.66 -11.10 12.06
C ILE A 124 -22.62 -10.96 13.24
N MET A 125 -23.04 -9.74 13.58
CA MET A 125 -23.97 -9.51 14.69
C MET A 125 -25.32 -10.20 14.45
N GLU A 126 -25.90 -10.06 13.26
CA GLU A 126 -27.14 -10.73 12.88
C GLU A 126 -27.04 -12.25 12.98
N SER A 127 -25.93 -12.84 12.54
CA SER A 127 -25.73 -14.29 12.64
C SER A 127 -25.61 -14.80 14.09
N LEU A 128 -25.16 -13.96 15.01
CA LEU A 128 -25.10 -14.29 16.44
C LEU A 128 -26.47 -14.23 17.10
N ASP A 129 -27.32 -13.29 16.68
CA ASP A 129 -28.70 -13.16 17.21
C ASP A 129 -29.59 -14.32 16.76
N GLU A 130 -29.40 -14.84 15.54
CA GLU A 130 -30.14 -16.02 15.04
C GLU A 130 -29.76 -17.33 15.75
N THR A 131 -28.62 -17.37 16.45
CA THR A 131 -28.13 -18.59 17.12
C THR A 131 -28.56 -18.66 18.59
N ASN A 132 -29.19 -17.62 19.11
CA ASN A 132 -29.76 -17.56 20.48
C ASN A 132 -31.27 -17.68 20.46
#